data_474a0ddf90e5a80b7fa05371009d0131
#
_entry.id   474a0ddf90e5a80b7fa05371009d0131
#
_cell.length_a   1.000
_cell.length_b   1.000
_cell.length_c   1.000
_cell.angle_alpha   90.00
_cell.angle_beta   90.00
_cell.angle_gamma   90.00
#
_symmetry.space_group_name_H-M   'P 1'
#
loop_
_entity.id
_entity.type
_entity.pdbx_description
1 polymer ?
#
loop_
_entity_poly.entity_id
_entity_poly.type
_entity_poly.pdbx_seq_one_letter_code
_entity_poly.pdbx_strand_id
1 'polypeptide(L)'
;DLLHLDDEAMQARLKTILESKNLELAGCYHQEPMSYSALLSWCQKQAQLFAPYICDTGHYLEQALLNGKKVVLEAQLGAMRDIDYGIFPYTSSSSTISAYGPIGSGIPGTQIDHVVGVLKAYSTCVGAGPFVAESAMSDSWMKALRDYGGEYGAATGRPRRVGPFDAVASRYGLKCQKADKIALTKLDVLSAFSEIPIITGYHKNGTITKNFDPLDNLHDYQPVIEYLPGWTEDISACESWEQLPDNAKAYVAYLEKQLDH
;
A
#
# COMPACT_ATOMS: atom_id res chain seq x y z
N ASP A 1 -5.99 -17.84 22.00
CA ASP A 1 -7.29 -17.52 22.64
C ASP A 1 -8.40 -18.49 22.21
N LEU A 2 -8.62 -18.70 20.92
CA LEU A 2 -9.68 -19.62 20.42
C LEU A 2 -9.49 -21.08 20.86
N LEU A 3 -8.25 -21.54 21.07
CA LEU A 3 -7.96 -22.92 21.50
C LEU A 3 -8.11 -23.13 23.02
N HIS A 4 -8.32 -22.06 23.79
CA HIS A 4 -8.36 -22.06 25.25
C HIS A 4 -9.71 -21.59 25.82
N LEU A 5 -10.80 -21.77 25.05
CA LEU A 5 -12.13 -21.30 25.45
C LEU A 5 -12.70 -22.03 26.69
N ASP A 6 -12.17 -23.21 27.03
CA ASP A 6 -12.57 -23.97 28.20
C ASP A 6 -11.83 -23.53 29.50
N ASP A 7 -10.80 -22.70 29.38
CA ASP A 7 -10.06 -22.16 30.52
C ASP A 7 -10.90 -21.12 31.27
N GLU A 8 -10.98 -21.23 32.58
CA GLU A 8 -11.72 -20.30 33.46
C GLU A 8 -11.24 -18.84 33.28
N ALA A 9 -9.92 -18.63 33.18
CA ALA A 9 -9.34 -17.31 32.98
C ALA A 9 -9.77 -16.72 31.62
N MET A 10 -9.83 -17.53 30.56
CA MET A 10 -10.27 -17.08 29.26
C MET A 10 -11.76 -16.76 29.25
N GLN A 11 -12.58 -17.57 29.91
CA GLN A 11 -14.00 -17.30 30.07
C GLN A 11 -14.29 -16.04 30.87
N ALA A 12 -13.54 -15.80 31.94
CA ALA A 12 -13.65 -14.56 32.73
C ALA A 12 -13.29 -13.33 31.87
N ARG A 13 -12.19 -13.41 31.09
CA ARG A 13 -11.78 -12.35 30.17
C ARG A 13 -12.85 -12.07 29.10
N LEU A 14 -13.43 -13.13 28.53
CA LEU A 14 -14.48 -13.02 27.50
C LEU A 14 -15.73 -12.31 28.08
N LYS A 15 -16.11 -12.61 29.34
CA LYS A 15 -17.21 -11.93 30.05
C LYS A 15 -16.92 -10.44 30.22
N THR A 16 -15.73 -10.08 30.71
CA THR A 16 -15.33 -8.68 30.91
C THR A 16 -15.35 -7.90 29.60
N ILE A 17 -14.84 -8.49 28.51
CA ILE A 17 -14.88 -7.85 27.19
C ILE A 17 -16.32 -7.66 26.72
N LEU A 18 -17.15 -8.68 26.86
CA LEU A 18 -18.56 -8.65 26.48
C LEU A 18 -19.34 -7.58 27.24
N GLU A 19 -19.15 -7.46 28.55
CA GLU A 19 -19.77 -6.43 29.38
C GLU A 19 -19.44 -5.02 28.84
N SER A 20 -18.16 -4.73 28.60
CA SER A 20 -17.73 -3.46 28.02
C SER A 20 -18.37 -3.21 26.65
N LYS A 21 -18.37 -4.21 25.77
CA LYS A 21 -18.94 -4.07 24.43
C LYS A 21 -20.45 -3.92 24.44
N ASN A 22 -21.14 -4.56 25.37
CA ASN A 22 -22.59 -4.39 25.52
C ASN A 22 -22.95 -2.98 26.00
N LEU A 23 -22.11 -2.35 26.84
CA LEU A 23 -22.30 -0.93 27.18
C LEU A 23 -22.18 -0.01 25.94
N GLU A 24 -21.22 -0.28 25.08
CA GLU A 24 -21.08 0.45 23.80
C GLU A 24 -22.26 0.21 22.87
N LEU A 25 -22.69 -1.05 22.71
CA LEU A 25 -23.83 -1.43 21.88
C LEU A 25 -25.13 -0.73 22.33
N ALA A 26 -25.43 -0.77 23.60
CA ALA A 26 -26.63 -0.16 24.14
C ALA A 26 -26.53 1.39 24.16
N GLY A 27 -25.41 1.94 24.64
CA GLY A 27 -25.28 3.38 24.87
C GLY A 27 -24.97 4.19 23.62
N CYS A 28 -24.14 3.67 22.71
CA CYS A 28 -23.71 4.41 21.52
C CYS A 28 -24.45 4.01 20.26
N TYR A 29 -24.75 2.74 20.12
CA TYR A 29 -25.34 2.18 18.89
C TYR A 29 -26.82 1.84 19.00
N HIS A 30 -27.41 1.95 20.19
CA HIS A 30 -28.81 1.62 20.47
C HIS A 30 -29.22 0.21 19.96
N GLN A 31 -28.27 -0.75 20.12
CA GLN A 31 -28.46 -2.14 19.76
C GLN A 31 -28.67 -3.01 21.00
N GLU A 32 -29.34 -4.14 20.81
CA GLU A 32 -29.55 -5.12 21.88
C GLU A 32 -28.22 -5.73 22.33
N PRO A 33 -28.01 -5.90 23.64
CA PRO A 33 -26.84 -6.56 24.18
C PRO A 33 -26.72 -8.02 23.72
N MET A 34 -25.51 -8.46 23.42
CA MET A 34 -25.25 -9.86 23.10
C MET A 34 -25.19 -10.72 24.37
N SER A 35 -25.78 -11.90 24.37
CA SER A 35 -25.67 -12.83 25.48
C SER A 35 -24.32 -13.54 25.50
N TYR A 36 -23.80 -13.82 26.70
CA TYR A 36 -22.54 -14.56 26.85
C TYR A 36 -22.61 -15.97 26.22
N SER A 37 -23.71 -16.68 26.39
CA SER A 37 -23.90 -18.03 25.83
C SER A 37 -23.85 -18.01 24.29
N ALA A 38 -24.47 -17.02 23.67
CA ALA A 38 -24.41 -16.86 22.21
C ALA A 38 -22.98 -16.60 21.72
N LEU A 39 -22.26 -15.68 22.40
CA LEU A 39 -20.87 -15.38 22.06
C LEU A 39 -19.96 -16.60 22.24
N LEU A 40 -20.07 -17.30 23.39
CA LEU A 40 -19.24 -18.48 23.66
C LEU A 40 -19.51 -19.59 22.64
N SER A 41 -20.78 -19.87 22.34
CA SER A 41 -21.15 -20.87 21.33
C SER A 41 -20.59 -20.53 19.94
N TRP A 42 -20.65 -19.24 19.56
CA TRP A 42 -20.05 -18.79 18.31
C TRP A 42 -18.52 -18.97 18.31
N CYS A 43 -17.84 -18.58 19.38
CA CYS A 43 -16.39 -18.77 19.53
C CYS A 43 -15.99 -20.24 19.44
N GLN A 44 -16.74 -21.14 20.12
CA GLN A 44 -16.47 -22.58 20.08
C GLN A 44 -16.62 -23.16 18.67
N LYS A 45 -17.65 -22.73 17.93
CA LYS A 45 -17.84 -23.12 16.53
C LYS A 45 -16.66 -22.63 15.67
N GLN A 46 -16.20 -21.39 15.85
CA GLN A 46 -15.04 -20.87 15.13
C GLN A 46 -13.77 -21.61 15.52
N ALA A 47 -13.58 -21.91 16.80
CA ALA A 47 -12.44 -22.68 17.29
C ALA A 47 -12.32 -24.04 16.59
N GLN A 48 -13.42 -24.79 16.49
CA GLN A 48 -13.42 -26.05 15.75
C GLN A 48 -13.04 -25.92 14.29
N LEU A 49 -13.52 -24.84 13.62
CA LEU A 49 -13.22 -24.59 12.21
C LEU A 49 -11.76 -24.22 11.99
N PHE A 50 -11.20 -23.37 12.86
CA PHE A 50 -9.87 -22.80 12.67
C PHE A 50 -8.74 -23.55 13.39
N ALA A 51 -9.04 -24.43 14.34
CA ALA A 51 -8.02 -25.18 15.10
C ALA A 51 -6.93 -25.84 14.22
N PRO A 52 -7.26 -26.47 13.08
CA PRO A 52 -6.25 -27.08 12.21
C PRO A 52 -5.26 -26.08 11.57
N TYR A 53 -5.59 -24.78 11.57
CA TYR A 53 -4.83 -23.72 10.94
C TYR A 53 -4.10 -22.82 11.94
N ILE A 54 -4.25 -23.09 13.24
CA ILE A 54 -3.60 -22.30 14.31
C ILE A 54 -2.30 -22.99 14.73
N CYS A 55 -1.20 -22.26 14.64
CA CYS A 55 0.11 -22.71 15.09
C CYS A 55 0.95 -21.52 15.59
N ASP A 56 2.09 -21.79 16.17
CA ASP A 56 3.14 -20.80 16.35
C ASP A 56 3.78 -20.48 15.00
N THR A 57 3.32 -19.39 14.39
CA THR A 57 3.74 -19.01 13.04
C THR A 57 5.20 -18.56 12.99
N GLY A 58 5.73 -17.97 14.07
CA GLY A 58 7.14 -17.60 14.17
C GLY A 58 8.04 -18.84 14.11
N HIS A 59 7.76 -19.81 14.97
CA HIS A 59 8.48 -21.09 14.97
C HIS A 59 8.35 -21.81 13.62
N TYR A 60 7.15 -21.85 13.04
CA TYR A 60 6.92 -22.47 11.72
C TYR A 60 7.78 -21.84 10.62
N LEU A 61 7.84 -20.51 10.56
CA LEU A 61 8.65 -19.78 9.57
C LEU A 61 10.14 -19.96 9.82
N GLU A 62 10.58 -19.94 11.08
CA GLU A 62 11.98 -20.20 11.45
C GLU A 62 12.41 -21.59 10.95
N GLN A 63 11.61 -22.62 11.21
CA GLN A 63 11.90 -23.98 10.73
C GLN A 63 11.89 -24.06 9.19
N ALA A 64 11.00 -23.32 8.53
CA ALA A 64 10.97 -23.26 7.08
C ALA A 64 12.28 -22.67 6.52
N LEU A 65 12.78 -21.59 7.11
CA LEU A 65 14.06 -20.97 6.73
C LEU A 65 15.24 -21.90 6.99
N LEU A 66 15.30 -22.54 8.16
CA LEU A 66 16.35 -23.52 8.51
C LEU A 66 16.38 -24.70 7.52
N ASN A 67 15.22 -25.08 6.98
CA ASN A 67 15.09 -26.12 5.97
C ASN A 67 15.29 -25.61 4.53
N GLY A 68 15.83 -24.39 4.35
CA GLY A 68 16.16 -23.81 3.04
C GLY A 68 14.95 -23.40 2.21
N LYS A 69 13.78 -23.21 2.82
CA LYS A 69 12.60 -22.69 2.12
C LYS A 69 12.74 -21.20 1.86
N LYS A 70 12.22 -20.75 0.72
CA LYS A 70 12.11 -19.32 0.40
C LYS A 70 10.82 -18.78 1.01
N VAL A 71 10.93 -17.69 1.75
CA VAL A 71 9.81 -16.97 2.35
C VAL A 71 9.63 -15.64 1.62
N VAL A 72 8.43 -15.37 1.15
CA VAL A 72 8.06 -14.09 0.53
C VAL A 72 7.16 -13.35 1.52
N LEU A 73 7.55 -12.13 1.84
CA LEU A 73 6.77 -11.23 2.69
C LEU A 73 6.08 -10.18 1.80
N GLU A 74 4.76 -10.10 1.87
CA GLU A 74 3.98 -9.11 1.15
C GLU A 74 3.50 -8.03 2.11
N ALA A 75 3.95 -6.78 1.88
CA ALA A 75 3.45 -5.60 2.56
C ALA A 75 2.53 -4.79 1.64
N GLN A 76 1.69 -3.96 2.19
CA GLN A 76 0.69 -3.18 1.47
C GLN A 76 0.58 -1.75 1.99
N LEU A 77 -0.38 -0.98 1.49
CA LEU A 77 -0.70 0.41 1.84
C LEU A 77 0.29 1.46 1.33
N GLY A 78 1.57 1.12 1.14
CA GLY A 78 2.60 2.01 0.62
C GLY A 78 3.25 2.91 1.67
N ALA A 79 4.49 3.35 1.40
CA ALA A 79 5.34 4.11 2.32
C ALA A 79 4.72 5.42 2.80
N MET A 80 3.92 6.10 1.96
CA MET A 80 3.26 7.36 2.32
C MET A 80 2.13 7.19 3.36
N ARG A 81 1.73 5.95 3.66
CA ARG A 81 0.72 5.59 4.67
C ARG A 81 1.32 4.90 5.89
N ASP A 82 2.64 4.78 5.95
CA ASP A 82 3.33 4.23 7.10
C ASP A 82 3.06 5.08 8.35
N ILE A 83 2.95 4.41 9.52
CA ILE A 83 2.60 5.07 10.76
C ILE A 83 3.68 6.08 11.21
N ASP A 84 4.97 5.80 10.92
CA ASP A 84 6.11 6.62 11.35
C ASP A 84 6.66 7.49 10.21
N TYR A 85 6.67 6.99 8.97
CA TYR A 85 7.29 7.62 7.80
C TYR A 85 6.31 8.17 6.79
N GLY A 86 5.01 7.97 7.01
CA GLY A 86 3.95 8.46 6.15
C GLY A 86 3.58 9.92 6.38
N ILE A 87 2.60 10.38 5.63
CA ILE A 87 2.08 11.76 5.68
C ILE A 87 1.10 11.87 6.85
N PHE A 88 1.61 12.22 8.03
CA PHE A 88 0.76 12.40 9.22
C PHE A 88 -0.17 13.62 9.10
N PRO A 89 -1.46 13.55 9.54
CA PRO A 89 -2.12 12.42 10.22
C PRO A 89 -2.80 11.41 9.28
N TYR A 90 -2.51 11.43 8.00
CA TYR A 90 -3.16 10.60 6.98
C TYR A 90 -2.45 9.24 6.81
N THR A 91 -2.02 8.66 7.90
CA THR A 91 -1.32 7.37 7.96
C THR A 91 -2.28 6.22 8.26
N SER A 92 -1.84 4.98 8.05
CA SER A 92 -2.48 3.79 8.57
C SER A 92 -2.10 3.57 10.05
N SER A 93 -2.73 2.62 10.70
CA SER A 93 -2.40 2.20 12.07
C SER A 93 -1.25 1.19 12.14
N SER A 94 -0.55 0.95 11.04
CA SER A 94 0.46 -0.10 10.94
C SER A 94 1.72 0.38 10.22
N SER A 95 2.82 -0.31 10.45
CA SER A 95 4.05 -0.13 9.70
C SER A 95 3.95 -0.81 8.34
N THR A 96 4.21 -0.06 7.28
CA THR A 96 4.10 -0.50 5.89
C THR A 96 5.45 -0.64 5.19
N ILE A 97 6.54 -0.35 5.91
CA ILE A 97 7.90 -0.46 5.38
C ILE A 97 8.43 -1.89 5.51
N SER A 98 9.30 -2.29 4.57
CA SER A 98 9.84 -3.65 4.46
C SER A 98 10.55 -4.12 5.73
N ALA A 99 11.21 -3.22 6.45
CA ALA A 99 11.93 -3.53 7.69
C ALA A 99 11.01 -4.12 8.79
N TYR A 100 9.70 -3.86 8.74
CA TYR A 100 8.74 -4.44 9.67
C TYR A 100 8.29 -5.85 9.28
N GLY A 101 8.53 -6.28 8.05
CA GLY A 101 8.10 -7.59 7.55
C GLY A 101 8.51 -8.76 8.45
N PRO A 102 9.79 -8.93 8.79
CA PRO A 102 10.24 -9.97 9.73
C PRO A 102 9.62 -9.85 11.12
N ILE A 103 9.47 -8.63 11.63
CA ILE A 103 8.86 -8.38 12.95
C ILE A 103 7.39 -8.79 12.93
N GLY A 104 6.64 -8.33 11.93
CA GLY A 104 5.21 -8.62 11.80
C GLY A 104 4.89 -10.09 11.54
N SER A 105 5.81 -10.83 10.92
CA SER A 105 5.68 -12.27 10.66
C SER A 105 6.17 -13.17 11.79
N GLY A 106 6.76 -12.60 12.87
CA GLY A 106 7.21 -13.37 14.03
C GLY A 106 8.62 -13.96 13.91
N ILE A 107 9.41 -13.48 12.97
CA ILE A 107 10.83 -13.88 12.78
C ILE A 107 11.77 -12.66 12.90
N PRO A 108 11.70 -11.90 14.02
CA PRO A 108 12.50 -10.69 14.20
C PRO A 108 13.99 -11.04 14.13
N GLY A 109 14.77 -10.21 13.45
CA GLY A 109 16.21 -10.45 13.26
C GLY A 109 16.56 -11.22 11.99
N THR A 110 15.59 -11.79 11.28
CA THR A 110 15.81 -12.34 9.94
C THR A 110 16.11 -11.20 8.96
N GLN A 111 17.20 -11.33 8.22
CA GLN A 111 17.53 -10.38 7.16
C GLN A 111 16.70 -10.66 5.92
N ILE A 112 16.29 -9.59 5.25
CA ILE A 112 15.62 -9.67 3.96
C ILE A 112 16.69 -9.60 2.87
N ASP A 113 16.77 -10.62 2.02
CA ASP A 113 17.76 -10.68 0.94
C ASP A 113 17.48 -9.66 -0.15
N HIS A 114 16.19 -9.52 -0.52
CA HIS A 114 15.75 -8.64 -1.59
C HIS A 114 14.44 -7.94 -1.23
N VAL A 115 14.36 -6.66 -1.54
CA VAL A 115 13.15 -5.85 -1.43
C VAL A 115 12.72 -5.37 -2.81
N VAL A 116 11.56 -5.80 -3.26
CA VAL A 116 10.97 -5.35 -4.53
C VAL A 116 9.97 -4.24 -4.24
N GLY A 117 10.27 -3.02 -4.67
CA GLY A 117 9.34 -1.89 -4.65
C GLY A 117 8.34 -2.02 -5.80
N VAL A 118 7.05 -2.15 -5.48
CA VAL A 118 6.01 -2.19 -6.52
C VAL A 118 5.50 -0.77 -6.76
N LEU A 119 5.69 -0.27 -7.97
CA LEU A 119 5.25 1.05 -8.42
C LEU A 119 4.28 0.90 -9.59
N LYS A 120 3.26 1.76 -9.65
CA LYS A 120 2.49 1.96 -10.88
C LYS A 120 3.23 2.94 -11.78
N ALA A 121 3.03 2.84 -13.08
CA ALA A 121 3.55 3.83 -14.04
C ALA A 121 2.91 5.23 -13.92
N TYR A 122 2.04 5.43 -12.95
CA TYR A 122 1.40 6.70 -12.58
C TYR A 122 1.09 6.69 -11.07
N SER A 123 0.73 7.83 -10.51
CA SER A 123 0.46 7.95 -9.07
C SER A 123 -1.01 7.75 -8.74
N THR A 124 -1.29 7.08 -7.63
CA THR A 124 -2.66 6.94 -7.09
C THR A 124 -2.67 7.17 -5.59
N CYS A 125 -3.77 7.71 -5.08
CA CYS A 125 -3.98 7.88 -3.66
C CYS A 125 -5.41 7.47 -3.26
N VAL A 126 -5.54 6.79 -2.14
CA VAL A 126 -6.83 6.45 -1.52
C VAL A 126 -6.94 7.18 -0.18
N GLY A 127 -8.12 7.74 0.08
CA GLY A 127 -8.38 8.47 1.32
C GLY A 127 -7.97 9.94 1.27
N ALA A 128 -8.10 10.60 2.42
CA ALA A 128 -7.80 12.02 2.58
C ALA A 128 -6.29 12.30 2.65
N GLY A 129 -5.94 13.57 2.67
CA GLY A 129 -4.59 14.07 2.80
C GLY A 129 -4.03 14.67 1.52
N PRO A 130 -2.87 15.34 1.58
CA PRO A 130 -2.25 15.95 0.43
C PRO A 130 -1.79 14.88 -0.57
N PHE A 131 -1.97 15.23 -1.85
CA PHE A 131 -1.54 14.41 -2.98
C PHE A 131 -1.13 15.34 -4.12
N VAL A 132 0.15 15.71 -4.16
CA VAL A 132 0.67 16.75 -5.07
C VAL A 132 0.37 16.41 -6.54
N ALA A 133 0.41 15.14 -6.91
CA ALA A 133 0.15 14.70 -8.29
C ALA A 133 -1.29 15.00 -8.75
N GLU A 134 -2.26 15.17 -7.85
CA GLU A 134 -3.66 15.46 -8.20
C GLU A 134 -3.85 16.86 -8.80
N SER A 135 -2.98 17.81 -8.46
CA SER A 135 -3.05 19.17 -8.98
C SER A 135 -2.28 19.37 -10.30
N ALA A 136 -1.65 18.31 -10.81
CA ALA A 136 -0.71 18.41 -11.93
C ALA A 136 -1.39 18.52 -13.30
N MET A 137 -2.60 17.98 -13.46
CA MET A 137 -3.25 17.82 -14.77
C MET A 137 -4.73 18.25 -14.71
N SER A 138 -5.32 18.40 -15.89
CA SER A 138 -6.76 18.70 -16.01
C SER A 138 -7.63 17.53 -15.54
N ASP A 139 -8.85 17.84 -15.11
CA ASP A 139 -9.85 16.84 -14.68
C ASP A 139 -10.15 15.82 -15.79
N SER A 140 -10.14 16.24 -17.04
CA SER A 140 -10.38 15.36 -18.21
C SER A 140 -9.25 14.35 -18.38
N TRP A 141 -8.00 14.77 -18.24
CA TRP A 141 -6.85 13.88 -18.31
C TRP A 141 -6.86 12.85 -17.16
N MET A 142 -7.12 13.33 -15.95
CA MET A 142 -7.19 12.45 -14.78
C MET A 142 -8.38 11.50 -14.84
N LYS A 143 -9.50 11.94 -15.41
CA LYS A 143 -10.64 11.04 -15.65
C LYS A 143 -10.27 9.93 -16.64
N ALA A 144 -9.62 10.27 -17.74
CA ALA A 144 -9.17 9.29 -18.72
C ALA A 144 -8.20 8.27 -18.09
N LEU A 145 -7.19 8.74 -17.32
CA LEU A 145 -6.25 7.87 -16.62
C LEU A 145 -6.96 6.92 -15.64
N ARG A 146 -7.95 7.43 -14.91
CA ARG A 146 -8.75 6.64 -13.97
C ARG A 146 -9.55 5.56 -14.68
N ASP A 147 -10.18 5.91 -15.78
CA ASP A 147 -11.04 5.00 -16.56
C ASP A 147 -10.19 3.89 -17.20
N TYR A 148 -9.10 4.25 -17.89
CA TYR A 148 -8.18 3.28 -18.51
C TYR A 148 -7.49 2.39 -17.45
N GLY A 149 -7.10 2.95 -16.31
CA GLY A 149 -6.45 2.22 -15.23
C GLY A 149 -7.40 1.37 -14.38
N GLY A 150 -8.72 1.54 -14.53
CA GLY A 150 -9.72 0.92 -13.67
C GLY A 150 -9.58 1.35 -12.22
N GLU A 151 -9.20 2.62 -11.98
CA GLU A 151 -8.87 3.14 -10.65
C GLU A 151 -10.13 3.50 -9.85
N TYR A 152 -10.85 2.45 -9.51
CA TYR A 152 -12.05 2.48 -8.67
C TYR A 152 -11.92 1.49 -7.52
N GLY A 153 -12.56 1.76 -6.39
CA GLY A 153 -12.56 0.86 -5.25
C GLY A 153 -13.33 -0.43 -5.56
N ALA A 154 -12.71 -1.57 -5.35
CA ALA A 154 -13.30 -2.87 -5.68
C ALA A 154 -14.65 -3.11 -4.99
N ALA A 155 -14.79 -2.74 -3.72
CA ALA A 155 -16.02 -2.94 -2.95
C ALA A 155 -17.02 -1.78 -3.08
N THR A 156 -16.54 -0.54 -3.24
CA THR A 156 -17.37 0.66 -3.14
C THR A 156 -17.61 1.37 -4.47
N GLY A 157 -16.87 1.02 -5.52
CA GLY A 157 -16.88 1.73 -6.80
C GLY A 157 -16.38 3.18 -6.73
N ARG A 158 -15.88 3.65 -5.57
CA ARG A 158 -15.43 5.04 -5.43
C ARG A 158 -14.23 5.31 -6.33
N PRO A 159 -14.21 6.45 -7.06
CA PRO A 159 -13.07 6.84 -7.87
C PRO A 159 -11.85 7.09 -6.97
N ARG A 160 -10.72 6.51 -7.35
CA ARG A 160 -9.43 6.82 -6.72
C ARG A 160 -8.91 8.15 -7.23
N ARG A 161 -8.15 8.82 -6.40
CA ARG A 161 -7.37 10.00 -6.79
C ARG A 161 -6.18 9.50 -7.62
N VAL A 162 -5.93 10.13 -8.75
CA VAL A 162 -4.88 9.74 -9.70
C VAL A 162 -4.10 10.97 -10.14
N GLY A 163 -2.92 10.78 -10.68
CA GLY A 163 -2.10 11.83 -11.26
C GLY A 163 -0.88 11.26 -11.99
N PRO A 164 -0.04 12.11 -12.60
CA PRO A 164 1.22 11.71 -13.21
C PRO A 164 2.10 10.92 -12.26
N PHE A 165 3.05 10.17 -12.81
CA PHE A 165 4.09 9.56 -12.00
C PHE A 165 4.86 10.62 -11.22
N ASP A 166 4.90 10.49 -9.91
CA ASP A 166 5.61 11.40 -9.02
C ASP A 166 6.96 10.80 -8.63
N ALA A 167 8.02 11.21 -9.33
CA ALA A 167 9.36 10.68 -9.09
C ALA A 167 9.94 11.12 -7.74
N VAL A 168 9.51 12.28 -7.22
CA VAL A 168 9.99 12.79 -5.92
C VAL A 168 9.44 11.95 -4.77
N ALA A 169 8.12 11.75 -4.75
CA ALA A 169 7.46 10.92 -3.76
C ALA A 169 7.87 9.44 -3.88
N SER A 170 7.99 8.93 -5.12
CA SER A 170 8.41 7.54 -5.36
C SER A 170 9.83 7.26 -4.87
N ARG A 171 10.78 8.18 -5.10
CA ARG A 171 12.15 8.07 -4.58
C ARG A 171 12.18 8.02 -3.06
N TYR A 172 11.38 8.87 -2.39
CA TYR A 172 11.24 8.81 -0.93
C TYR A 172 10.71 7.45 -0.48
N GLY A 173 9.65 6.95 -1.13
CA GLY A 173 9.08 5.64 -0.82
C GLY A 173 10.07 4.49 -0.98
N LEU A 174 10.80 4.45 -2.10
CA LEU A 174 11.84 3.45 -2.35
C LEU A 174 12.97 3.49 -1.30
N LYS A 175 13.38 4.70 -0.89
CA LYS A 175 14.36 4.88 0.18
C LYS A 175 13.85 4.33 1.52
N CYS A 176 12.61 4.63 1.90
CA CYS A 176 12.00 4.09 3.13
C CYS A 176 11.91 2.57 3.11
N GLN A 177 11.59 1.99 1.95
CA GLN A 177 11.52 0.54 1.75
C GLN A 177 12.91 -0.10 1.62
N LYS A 178 13.98 0.67 1.38
CA LYS A 178 15.28 0.13 0.98
C LYS A 178 15.13 -0.87 -0.17
N ALA A 179 14.28 -0.53 -1.14
CA ALA A 179 14.07 -1.36 -2.33
C ALA A 179 15.36 -1.46 -3.14
N ASP A 180 15.71 -2.64 -3.58
CA ASP A 180 16.85 -2.94 -4.43
C ASP A 180 16.42 -3.32 -5.85
N LYS A 181 15.12 -3.50 -6.04
CA LYS A 181 14.49 -3.77 -7.35
C LYS A 181 13.14 -3.09 -7.43
N ILE A 182 12.72 -2.76 -8.64
CA ILE A 182 11.42 -2.15 -8.90
C ILE A 182 10.62 -3.06 -9.83
N ALA A 183 9.36 -3.32 -9.47
CA ALA A 183 8.36 -3.87 -10.35
C ALA A 183 7.44 -2.72 -10.80
N LEU A 184 7.64 -2.22 -12.02
CA LEU A 184 6.80 -1.20 -12.61
C LEU A 184 5.55 -1.86 -13.21
N THR A 185 4.38 -1.48 -12.71
CA THR A 185 3.09 -2.05 -13.11
C THR A 185 2.22 -1.03 -13.85
N LYS A 186 1.19 -1.48 -14.53
CA LYS A 186 0.21 -0.60 -15.19
C LYS A 186 0.80 0.29 -16.29
N LEU A 187 1.90 -0.12 -16.92
CA LEU A 187 2.51 0.61 -18.04
C LEU A 187 1.58 0.65 -19.25
N ASP A 188 0.82 -0.40 -19.47
CA ASP A 188 -0.21 -0.56 -20.50
C ASP A 188 -1.28 0.55 -20.45
N VAL A 189 -1.61 1.04 -19.28
CA VAL A 189 -2.61 2.12 -19.09
C VAL A 189 -2.19 3.41 -19.78
N LEU A 190 -0.89 3.65 -19.91
CA LEU A 190 -0.35 4.86 -20.53
C LEU A 190 -0.40 4.82 -22.06
N SER A 191 -0.70 3.68 -22.69
CA SER A 191 -0.89 3.56 -24.15
C SER A 191 -1.99 4.47 -24.72
N ALA A 192 -2.85 5.00 -23.87
CA ALA A 192 -3.92 5.92 -24.29
C ALA A 192 -3.48 7.38 -24.46
N PHE A 193 -2.22 7.70 -24.15
CA PHE A 193 -1.74 9.08 -24.08
C PHE A 193 -0.62 9.31 -25.09
N SER A 194 -0.77 10.36 -25.91
CA SER A 194 0.28 10.79 -26.87
C SER A 194 1.45 11.49 -26.19
N GLU A 195 1.23 11.99 -24.98
CA GLU A 195 2.20 12.71 -24.17
C GLU A 195 2.01 12.30 -22.70
N ILE A 196 3.09 11.93 -22.02
CA ILE A 196 3.05 11.41 -20.65
C ILE A 196 3.74 12.38 -19.72
N PRO A 197 3.01 13.02 -18.78
CA PRO A 197 3.56 13.89 -17.77
C PRO A 197 4.23 13.11 -16.64
N ILE A 198 5.36 13.64 -16.13
CA ILE A 198 6.09 13.11 -14.98
C ILE A 198 6.42 14.28 -14.07
N ILE A 199 6.19 14.13 -12.76
CA ILE A 199 6.60 15.11 -11.77
C ILE A 199 8.05 14.83 -11.37
N THR A 200 8.94 15.78 -11.65
CA THR A 200 10.38 15.67 -11.42
C THR A 200 10.90 16.53 -10.27
N GLY A 201 10.05 17.40 -9.76
CA GLY A 201 10.34 18.31 -8.66
C GLY A 201 9.09 19.00 -8.15
N TYR A 202 9.23 19.80 -7.12
CA TYR A 202 8.17 20.63 -6.57
C TYR A 202 8.63 22.08 -6.44
N HIS A 203 7.78 23.03 -6.81
CA HIS A 203 7.93 24.43 -6.43
C HIS A 203 7.40 24.64 -5.01
N LYS A 204 8.24 25.25 -4.17
CA LYS A 204 7.91 25.69 -2.81
C LYS A 204 8.64 27.00 -2.51
N ASN A 205 7.92 28.02 -2.06
CA ASN A 205 8.50 29.31 -1.64
C ASN A 205 9.51 29.90 -2.66
N GLY A 206 9.19 29.81 -3.95
CA GLY A 206 10.03 30.35 -5.04
C GLY A 206 11.26 29.50 -5.40
N THR A 207 11.44 28.34 -4.81
CA THR A 207 12.53 27.41 -5.12
C THR A 207 12.00 26.08 -5.61
N ILE A 208 12.81 25.34 -6.38
CA ILE A 208 12.51 23.98 -6.80
C ILE A 208 13.25 23.02 -5.88
N THR A 209 12.50 22.08 -5.31
CA THR A 209 13.05 20.98 -4.51
C THR A 209 12.77 19.63 -5.16
N LYS A 210 13.70 18.69 -4.99
CA LYS A 210 13.55 17.27 -5.34
C LYS A 210 13.49 16.40 -4.08
N ASN A 211 13.36 17.01 -2.91
CA ASN A 211 13.21 16.33 -1.64
C ASN A 211 11.73 16.26 -1.24
N PHE A 212 11.28 15.07 -0.88
CA PHE A 212 9.96 14.86 -0.29
C PHE A 212 10.08 14.89 1.23
N ASP A 213 9.36 15.80 1.88
CA ASP A 213 9.29 15.89 3.33
C ASP A 213 7.85 15.58 3.78
N PRO A 214 7.59 14.41 4.39
CA PRO A 214 6.23 14.03 4.81
C PRO A 214 5.72 14.86 6.00
N LEU A 215 6.58 15.58 6.70
CA LEU A 215 6.24 16.42 7.85
C LEU A 215 5.89 17.86 7.45
N ASP A 216 6.16 18.21 6.20
CA ASP A 216 5.90 19.55 5.70
C ASP A 216 4.44 19.72 5.24
N ASN A 217 4.00 20.96 5.06
CA ASN A 217 2.69 21.26 4.48
C ASN A 217 2.70 21.01 2.96
N LEU A 218 2.44 19.78 2.57
CA LEU A 218 2.45 19.36 1.15
C LEU A 218 1.37 20.07 0.30
N HIS A 219 0.41 20.77 0.90
CA HIS A 219 -0.56 21.59 0.15
C HIS A 219 0.09 22.83 -0.48
N ASP A 220 1.25 23.27 0.03
CA ASP A 220 1.99 24.43 -0.50
C ASP A 220 2.90 24.06 -1.69
N TYR A 221 2.97 22.77 -2.02
CA TYR A 221 3.82 22.27 -3.10
C TYR A 221 3.07 22.30 -4.43
N GLN A 222 3.74 22.83 -5.46
CA GLN A 222 3.25 22.81 -6.84
C GLN A 222 4.14 21.87 -7.66
N PRO A 223 3.58 20.95 -8.46
CA PRO A 223 4.38 20.02 -9.24
C PRO A 223 5.17 20.71 -10.34
N VAL A 224 6.43 20.32 -10.51
CA VAL A 224 7.25 20.60 -11.71
C VAL A 224 7.12 19.41 -12.63
N ILE A 225 6.58 19.64 -13.84
CA ILE A 225 6.21 18.59 -14.76
C ILE A 225 7.13 18.60 -15.97
N GLU A 226 7.66 17.45 -16.33
CA GLU A 226 8.29 17.17 -17.61
C GLU A 226 7.40 16.24 -18.42
N TYR A 227 7.41 16.39 -19.74
CA TYR A 227 6.60 15.60 -20.65
C TYR A 227 7.47 14.72 -21.52
N LEU A 228 7.10 13.44 -21.62
CA LEU A 228 7.73 12.50 -22.53
C LEU A 228 6.74 12.11 -23.65
N PRO A 229 7.24 11.79 -24.86
CA PRO A 229 6.40 11.22 -25.90
C PRO A 229 5.74 9.93 -25.41
N GLY A 230 4.44 9.82 -25.61
CA GLY A 230 3.70 8.60 -25.32
C GLY A 230 3.76 7.60 -26.46
N TRP A 231 3.03 6.53 -26.31
CA TRP A 231 2.82 5.49 -27.33
C TRP A 231 1.33 5.18 -27.43
N THR A 232 0.90 4.68 -28.58
CA THR A 232 -0.50 4.35 -28.83
C THR A 232 -0.71 2.86 -29.09
N GLU A 233 0.37 2.10 -29.11
CA GLU A 233 0.36 0.66 -29.30
C GLU A 233 -0.13 -0.03 -28.03
N ASP A 234 -0.97 -1.03 -28.19
CA ASP A 234 -1.36 -1.92 -27.09
C ASP A 234 -0.18 -2.82 -26.71
N ILE A 235 0.34 -2.62 -25.51
CA ILE A 235 1.47 -3.37 -24.98
C ILE A 235 1.06 -4.48 -24.00
N SER A 236 -0.23 -4.73 -23.83
CA SER A 236 -0.74 -5.72 -22.86
C SER A 236 -0.31 -7.16 -23.16
N ALA A 237 0.01 -7.45 -24.43
CA ALA A 237 0.49 -8.75 -24.89
C ALA A 237 2.03 -8.83 -25.01
N CYS A 238 2.79 -7.78 -24.66
CA CYS A 238 4.24 -7.83 -24.71
C CYS A 238 4.80 -8.70 -23.58
N GLU A 239 5.57 -9.70 -23.93
CA GLU A 239 6.20 -10.66 -23.00
C GLU A 239 7.68 -10.40 -22.80
N SER A 240 8.28 -9.48 -23.57
CA SER A 240 9.69 -9.14 -23.45
C SER A 240 9.94 -7.65 -23.65
N TRP A 241 11.09 -7.18 -23.17
CA TRP A 241 11.54 -5.80 -23.34
C TRP A 241 11.62 -5.37 -24.80
N GLU A 242 12.07 -6.26 -25.68
CA GLU A 242 12.27 -5.99 -27.11
C GLU A 242 10.95 -5.65 -27.82
N GLN A 243 9.85 -6.23 -27.36
CA GLN A 243 8.51 -6.02 -27.96
C GLN A 243 7.89 -4.68 -27.58
N LEU A 244 8.40 -4.00 -26.56
CA LEU A 244 7.89 -2.69 -26.16
C LEU A 244 8.20 -1.63 -27.23
N PRO A 245 7.30 -0.66 -27.50
CA PRO A 245 7.57 0.51 -28.29
C PRO A 245 8.77 1.32 -27.75
N ASP A 246 9.49 2.00 -28.62
CA ASP A 246 10.67 2.77 -28.23
C ASP A 246 10.34 3.87 -27.20
N ASN A 247 9.19 4.52 -27.33
CA ASN A 247 8.74 5.52 -26.35
C ASN A 247 8.44 4.90 -24.99
N ALA A 248 7.89 3.69 -24.94
CA ALA A 248 7.68 2.97 -23.67
C ALA A 248 9.02 2.60 -23.00
N LYS A 249 10.00 2.13 -23.77
CA LYS A 249 11.36 1.89 -23.30
C LYS A 249 12.02 3.18 -22.79
N ALA A 250 11.88 4.28 -23.54
CA ALA A 250 12.40 5.58 -23.14
C ALA A 250 11.77 6.09 -21.83
N TYR A 251 10.46 5.87 -21.67
CA TYR A 251 9.76 6.20 -20.42
C TYR A 251 10.34 5.43 -19.22
N VAL A 252 10.51 4.11 -19.35
CA VAL A 252 11.09 3.29 -18.28
C VAL A 252 12.51 3.72 -17.95
N ALA A 253 13.38 3.88 -18.95
CA ALA A 253 14.75 4.35 -18.77
C ALA A 253 14.83 5.75 -18.13
N TYR A 254 13.86 6.62 -18.44
CA TYR A 254 13.77 7.93 -17.79
C TYR A 254 13.39 7.80 -16.31
N LEU A 255 12.44 6.91 -15.96
CA LEU A 255 12.07 6.65 -14.57
C LEU A 255 13.24 6.06 -13.78
N GLU A 256 13.97 5.08 -14.32
CA GLU A 256 15.18 4.52 -13.70
C GLU A 256 16.16 5.63 -13.32
N LYS A 257 16.45 6.55 -14.26
CA LYS A 257 17.31 7.71 -13.99
C LYS A 257 16.75 8.66 -12.91
N GLN A 258 15.44 8.89 -12.89
CA GLN A 258 14.82 9.77 -11.89
C GLN A 258 14.76 9.14 -10.49
N LEU A 259 14.72 7.82 -10.41
CA LEU A 259 14.62 7.07 -9.16
C LEU A 259 15.98 6.63 -8.59
N ASP A 260 17.08 6.85 -9.33
CA ASP A 260 18.42 6.36 -8.99
C ASP A 260 18.47 4.82 -8.87
N HIS A 261 17.77 4.10 -9.74
CA HIS A 261 17.65 2.64 -9.78
C HIS A 261 17.94 2.09 -11.17
#